data_68d27ec9e8ee1e99583e0047db772b6f
#
_entry.id   68d27ec9e8ee1e99583e0047db772b6f
#
_cell.length_a   1.000
_cell.length_b   1.000
_cell.length_c   1.000
_cell.angle_alpha   90.00
_cell.angle_beta   90.00
_cell.angle_gamma   90.00
#
_symmetry.space_group_name_H-M   'P 1'
#
loop_
_entity.id
_entity.type
_entity.pdbx_description
1 polymer ?
#
loop_
_entity_poly.entity_id
_entity_poly.type
_entity_poly.pdbx_seq_one_letter_code
_entity_poly.pdbx_strand_id
1 'polypeptide(L)'
;MRKENNIQNRQDVDTLFEKISAIINNTRSMIMTAVNTSEVYAKYEIGRYIVENEQQGNERAQYGKQVLQRLSIRLMESFGVGWSYSNLRQIRQFYLVYGNLTNAVCQIENNKRCLSNLENIAETISTSNQFVDNKPRFTLSWSHYLILMRIENTEARNFYEIECSQQQWSVRQLSRQVGSCLYS
;
A
#
# COMPACT_ATOMS: atom_id res chain seq x y z
N MET A 1 -23.52 51.95 -7.71
CA MET A 1 -22.57 51.53 -8.76
C MET A 1 -21.14 51.24 -8.29
N ARG A 2 -20.37 52.14 -7.64
CA ARG A 2 -18.99 51.82 -7.19
C ARG A 2 -18.90 50.78 -6.07
N LYS A 3 -19.85 50.65 -5.16
CA LYS A 3 -19.84 49.68 -4.06
C LYS A 3 -20.22 48.27 -4.53
N GLU A 4 -21.09 48.12 -5.49
CA GLU A 4 -21.55 46.85 -6.05
C GLU A 4 -20.42 46.19 -6.89
N ASN A 5 -19.71 46.95 -7.72
CA ASN A 5 -18.52 46.44 -8.46
C ASN A 5 -17.42 45.96 -7.53
N ASN A 6 -17.27 46.53 -6.34
CA ASN A 6 -16.22 46.13 -5.41
C ASN A 6 -16.56 44.84 -4.66
N ILE A 7 -17.86 44.57 -4.44
CA ILE A 7 -18.37 43.34 -3.83
C ILE A 7 -18.24 42.18 -4.84
N GLN A 8 -18.65 42.40 -6.07
CA GLN A 8 -18.56 41.40 -7.14
C GLN A 8 -17.10 40.99 -7.41
N ASN A 9 -16.19 41.95 -7.49
CA ASN A 9 -14.76 41.68 -7.71
C ASN A 9 -14.10 40.90 -6.54
N ARG A 10 -14.55 41.09 -5.31
CA ARG A 10 -14.11 40.28 -4.16
C ARG A 10 -14.61 38.86 -4.25
N GLN A 11 -15.89 38.64 -4.59
CA GLN A 11 -16.47 37.30 -4.75
C GLN A 11 -15.77 36.52 -5.89
N ASP A 12 -15.41 37.18 -6.99
CA ASP A 12 -14.68 36.55 -8.10
C ASP A 12 -13.29 36.13 -7.68
N VAL A 13 -12.58 36.96 -6.89
CA VAL A 13 -11.24 36.63 -6.36
C VAL A 13 -11.33 35.47 -5.35
N ASP A 14 -12.30 35.47 -4.45
CA ASP A 14 -12.48 34.39 -3.47
C ASP A 14 -12.80 33.07 -4.17
N THR A 15 -13.67 33.08 -5.16
CA THR A 15 -13.98 31.89 -5.96
C THR A 15 -12.74 31.36 -6.72
N LEU A 16 -11.94 32.27 -7.28
CA LEU A 16 -10.69 31.91 -7.96
C LEU A 16 -9.68 31.32 -6.97
N PHE A 17 -9.55 31.93 -5.80
CA PHE A 17 -8.70 31.43 -4.71
C PHE A 17 -9.08 30.02 -4.27
N GLU A 18 -10.37 29.74 -4.06
CA GLU A 18 -10.85 28.40 -3.71
C GLU A 18 -10.50 27.36 -4.77
N LYS A 19 -10.72 27.68 -6.04
CA LYS A 19 -10.38 26.78 -7.17
C LYS A 19 -8.88 26.49 -7.23
N ILE A 20 -8.04 27.52 -7.11
CA ILE A 20 -6.59 27.37 -7.13
C ILE A 20 -6.11 26.58 -5.90
N SER A 21 -6.66 26.90 -4.72
CA SER A 21 -6.34 26.18 -3.47
C SER A 21 -6.71 24.70 -3.55
N ALA A 22 -7.84 24.36 -4.14
CA ALA A 22 -8.25 22.99 -4.39
C ALA A 22 -7.25 22.25 -5.29
N ILE A 23 -6.80 22.86 -6.39
CA ILE A 23 -5.80 22.28 -7.29
C ILE A 23 -4.47 22.03 -6.55
N ILE A 24 -3.98 23.01 -5.79
CA ILE A 24 -2.74 22.89 -5.03
C ILE A 24 -2.84 21.76 -4.00
N ASN A 25 -3.94 21.70 -3.24
CA ASN A 25 -4.16 20.69 -2.21
C ASN A 25 -4.30 19.29 -2.82
N ASN A 26 -5.03 19.14 -3.92
CA ASN A 26 -5.15 17.88 -4.64
C ASN A 26 -3.79 17.39 -5.16
N THR A 27 -3.00 18.27 -5.76
CA THR A 27 -1.66 17.92 -6.25
C THR A 27 -0.75 17.46 -5.12
N ARG A 28 -0.75 18.15 -3.98
CA ARG A 28 0.02 17.76 -2.80
C ARG A 28 -0.41 16.38 -2.27
N SER A 29 -1.71 16.14 -2.18
CA SER A 29 -2.26 14.85 -1.76
C SER A 29 -1.83 13.72 -2.71
N MET A 30 -1.90 13.93 -4.02
CA MET A 30 -1.46 12.96 -5.03
C MET A 30 0.03 12.61 -4.89
N ILE A 31 0.89 13.62 -4.70
CA ILE A 31 2.33 13.40 -4.50
C ILE A 31 2.58 12.58 -3.22
N MET A 32 1.95 12.96 -2.11
CA MET A 32 2.10 12.22 -0.84
C MET A 32 1.64 10.77 -0.97
N THR A 33 0.52 10.53 -1.64
CA THR A 33 0.03 9.17 -1.90
C THR A 33 1.00 8.39 -2.76
N ALA A 34 1.53 8.98 -3.84
CA ALA A 34 2.49 8.32 -4.72
C ALA A 34 3.79 7.95 -3.99
N VAL A 35 4.32 8.84 -3.15
CA VAL A 35 5.52 8.57 -2.33
C VAL A 35 5.25 7.44 -1.34
N ASN A 36 4.15 7.50 -0.59
CA ASN A 36 3.78 6.47 0.38
C ASN A 36 3.62 5.10 -0.29
N THR A 37 2.91 5.06 -1.41
CA THR A 37 2.69 3.84 -2.18
C THR A 37 4.01 3.26 -2.69
N SER A 38 4.88 4.09 -3.26
CA SER A 38 6.20 3.65 -3.76
C SER A 38 7.07 3.09 -2.64
N GLU A 39 7.04 3.71 -1.46
CA GLU A 39 7.77 3.22 -0.27
C GLU A 39 7.28 1.84 0.16
N VAL A 40 5.97 1.62 0.20
CA VAL A 40 5.37 0.33 0.58
C VAL A 40 5.70 -0.75 -0.45
N TYR A 41 5.62 -0.44 -1.74
CA TYR A 41 6.02 -1.36 -2.80
C TYR A 41 7.49 -1.75 -2.71
N ALA A 42 8.38 -0.80 -2.46
CA ALA A 42 9.80 -1.08 -2.28
C ALA A 42 10.04 -2.04 -1.11
N LYS A 43 9.35 -1.82 0.04
CA LYS A 43 9.43 -2.71 1.19
C LYS A 43 8.84 -4.10 0.90
N TYR A 44 7.76 -4.18 0.14
CA TYR A 44 7.19 -5.45 -0.30
C TYR A 44 8.19 -6.26 -1.12
N GLU A 45 8.81 -5.65 -2.14
CA GLU A 45 9.82 -6.31 -2.97
C GLU A 45 11.07 -6.72 -2.18
N ILE A 46 11.54 -5.87 -1.28
CA ILE A 46 12.65 -6.21 -0.39
C ILE A 46 12.29 -7.42 0.50
N GLY A 47 11.08 -7.44 1.04
CA GLY A 47 10.56 -8.56 1.82
C GLY A 47 10.51 -9.84 1.01
N ARG A 48 10.11 -9.76 -0.26
CA ARG A 48 10.10 -10.88 -1.21
C ARG A 48 11.50 -11.46 -1.39
N TYR A 49 12.47 -10.62 -1.70
CA TYR A 49 13.87 -11.07 -1.87
C TYR A 49 14.45 -11.71 -0.61
N ILE A 50 14.13 -11.18 0.58
CA ILE A 50 14.55 -11.76 1.84
C ILE A 50 13.98 -13.17 2.01
N VAL A 51 12.68 -13.36 1.81
CA VAL A 51 11.99 -14.64 1.98
C VAL A 51 12.42 -15.66 0.92
N GLU A 52 12.53 -15.26 -0.33
CA GLU A 52 13.01 -16.12 -1.42
C GLU A 52 14.44 -16.60 -1.16
N ASN A 53 15.33 -15.74 -0.68
CA ASN A 53 16.70 -16.13 -0.32
C ASN A 53 16.72 -17.12 0.86
N GLU A 54 15.85 -16.94 1.87
CA GLU A 54 15.72 -17.88 2.98
C GLU A 54 15.22 -19.27 2.54
N GLN A 55 14.33 -19.32 1.53
CA GLN A 55 13.78 -20.58 1.01
C GLN A 55 14.78 -21.35 0.13
N GLN A 56 15.66 -20.66 -0.59
CA GLN A 56 16.69 -21.28 -1.42
C GLN A 56 17.87 -21.82 -0.59
N GLY A 57 18.08 -21.29 0.60
CA GLY A 57 19.09 -21.76 1.55
C GLY A 57 18.53 -22.89 2.42
N ASN A 58 18.77 -24.13 2.03
CA ASN A 58 18.20 -25.35 2.62
C ASN A 58 18.62 -25.64 4.08
N GLU A 59 19.12 -24.68 4.86
CA GLU A 59 19.55 -24.94 6.24
C GLU A 59 19.20 -23.83 7.23
N ARG A 60 18.32 -24.21 8.17
CA ARG A 60 18.13 -23.73 9.55
C ARG A 60 17.78 -22.25 9.75
N ALA A 61 16.73 -22.02 10.53
CA ALA A 61 16.27 -20.71 11.05
C ALA A 61 17.40 -19.84 11.65
N GLN A 62 18.47 -20.46 12.12
CA GLN A 62 19.66 -19.79 12.64
C GLN A 62 20.49 -19.11 11.53
N TYR A 63 20.59 -19.72 10.36
CA TYR A 63 21.29 -19.14 9.19
C TYR A 63 20.55 -17.90 8.68
N GLY A 64 19.25 -17.98 8.50
CA GLY A 64 18.41 -16.83 8.08
C GLY A 64 18.54 -15.64 9.04
N LYS A 65 18.58 -15.87 10.36
CA LYS A 65 18.80 -14.82 11.36
C LYS A 65 20.17 -14.14 11.19
N GLN A 66 21.24 -14.90 10.95
CA GLN A 66 22.58 -14.35 10.74
C GLN A 66 22.68 -13.56 9.43
N VAL A 67 22.06 -14.06 8.34
CA VAL A 67 22.01 -13.35 7.06
C VAL A 67 21.31 -12.01 7.22
N LEU A 68 20.15 -11.99 7.88
CA LEU A 68 19.38 -10.76 8.09
C LEU A 68 20.14 -9.75 8.97
N GLN A 69 20.90 -10.21 9.97
CA GLN A 69 21.75 -9.35 10.79
C GLN A 69 22.90 -8.73 9.97
N ARG A 70 23.61 -9.53 9.18
CA ARG A 70 24.69 -9.02 8.31
C ARG A 70 24.16 -8.05 7.25
N LEU A 71 23.01 -8.37 6.65
CA LEU A 71 22.34 -7.49 5.69
C LEU A 71 21.97 -6.15 6.33
N SER A 72 21.44 -6.17 7.55
CA SER A 72 21.10 -4.96 8.30
C SER A 72 22.32 -4.05 8.51
N ILE A 73 23.48 -4.61 8.92
CA ILE A 73 24.70 -3.83 9.10
C ILE A 73 25.09 -3.12 7.80
N ARG A 74 25.18 -3.86 6.70
CA ARG A 74 25.59 -3.32 5.39
C ARG A 74 24.61 -2.26 4.88
N LEU A 75 23.30 -2.48 5.06
CA LEU A 75 22.28 -1.52 4.63
C LEU A 75 22.29 -0.25 5.50
N MET A 76 22.53 -0.38 6.81
CA MET A 76 22.67 0.80 7.69
C MET A 76 23.91 1.63 7.35
N GLU A 77 25.02 1.01 7.01
CA GLU A 77 26.23 1.70 6.56
C GLU A 77 26.02 2.48 5.24
N SER A 78 25.26 1.90 4.31
CA SER A 78 25.06 2.47 2.98
C SER A 78 23.88 3.46 2.91
N PHE A 79 22.77 3.20 3.64
CA PHE A 79 21.49 3.89 3.50
C PHE A 79 20.95 4.46 4.81
N GLY A 80 21.63 4.28 5.93
CA GLY A 80 21.30 4.85 7.23
C GLY A 80 20.37 3.99 8.08
N VAL A 81 19.94 4.57 9.23
CA VAL A 81 19.29 3.86 10.36
C VAL A 81 17.93 3.24 10.04
N GLY A 82 17.29 3.61 8.93
CA GLY A 82 16.01 3.04 8.48
C GLY A 82 16.07 1.53 8.17
N TRP A 83 17.25 0.94 8.05
CA TRP A 83 17.49 -0.46 7.66
C TRP A 83 17.97 -1.35 8.81
N SER A 84 17.56 -1.03 10.03
CA SER A 84 17.88 -1.83 11.21
C SER A 84 17.32 -3.26 11.10
N TYR A 85 17.92 -4.18 11.84
CA TYR A 85 17.46 -5.57 11.92
C TYR A 85 15.96 -5.69 12.26
N SER A 86 15.47 -4.84 13.18
CA SER A 86 14.04 -4.80 13.53
C SER A 86 13.17 -4.41 12.34
N ASN A 87 13.58 -3.39 11.58
CA ASN A 87 12.84 -2.95 10.39
C ASN A 87 12.86 -4.01 9.28
N LEU A 88 14.00 -4.68 9.06
CA LEU A 88 14.07 -5.79 8.09
C LEU A 88 13.18 -6.98 8.48
N ARG A 89 13.05 -7.28 9.78
CA ARG A 89 12.08 -8.27 10.25
C ARG A 89 10.64 -7.87 9.96
N GLN A 90 10.29 -6.60 10.15
CA GLN A 90 8.95 -6.08 9.82
C GLN A 90 8.69 -6.14 8.31
N ILE A 91 9.66 -5.77 7.49
CA ILE A 91 9.59 -5.85 6.03
C ILE A 91 9.40 -7.31 5.57
N ARG A 92 10.15 -8.24 6.14
CA ARG A 92 9.99 -9.68 5.90
C ARG A 92 8.59 -10.16 6.28
N GLN A 93 8.10 -9.78 7.47
CA GLN A 93 6.76 -10.13 7.95
C GLN A 93 5.66 -9.55 7.04
N PHE A 94 5.85 -8.35 6.54
CA PHE A 94 4.92 -7.71 5.61
C PHE A 94 4.72 -8.55 4.35
N TYR A 95 5.82 -9.02 3.75
CA TYR A 95 5.71 -9.91 2.60
C TYR A 95 5.04 -11.24 2.94
N LEU A 96 5.32 -11.85 4.10
CA LEU A 96 4.66 -13.09 4.50
C LEU A 96 3.14 -12.93 4.70
N VAL A 97 2.71 -11.77 5.19
CA VAL A 97 1.28 -11.48 5.42
C VAL A 97 0.55 -11.17 4.12
N TYR A 98 1.14 -10.34 3.27
CA TYR A 98 0.47 -9.83 2.06
C TYR A 98 0.82 -10.61 0.78
N GLY A 99 1.94 -11.30 0.73
CA GLY A 99 2.36 -12.12 -0.41
C GLY A 99 1.48 -13.34 -0.61
N ASN A 100 1.02 -13.96 0.47
CA ASN A 100 0.11 -15.11 0.38
C ASN A 100 -1.29 -14.74 -0.12
N LEU A 101 -1.74 -13.53 0.18
CA LEU A 101 -3.04 -13.01 -0.32
C LEU A 101 -3.00 -12.79 -1.83
N THR A 102 -1.89 -12.30 -2.35
CA THR A 102 -1.69 -12.09 -3.79
C THR A 102 -1.73 -13.41 -4.55
N ASN A 103 -1.06 -14.43 -4.04
CA ASN A 103 -1.06 -15.77 -4.64
C ASN A 103 -2.46 -16.40 -4.62
N ALA A 104 -3.25 -16.21 -3.57
CA ALA A 104 -4.61 -16.74 -3.47
C ALA A 104 -5.57 -16.01 -4.45
N VAL A 105 -5.47 -14.69 -4.57
CA VAL A 105 -6.28 -13.90 -5.50
C VAL A 105 -5.94 -14.24 -6.95
N CYS A 106 -4.65 -14.39 -7.30
CA CYS A 106 -4.21 -14.83 -8.63
C CYS A 106 -4.75 -16.22 -9.01
N GLN A 107 -4.82 -17.15 -8.07
CA GLN A 107 -5.38 -18.48 -8.32
C GLN A 107 -6.89 -18.41 -8.55
N ILE A 108 -7.62 -17.58 -7.82
CA ILE A 108 -9.06 -17.40 -8.00
C ILE A 108 -9.37 -16.72 -9.33
N GLU A 109 -8.62 -15.70 -9.72
CA GLU A 109 -8.78 -15.01 -11.01
C GLU A 109 -8.39 -15.90 -12.19
N ASN A 110 -7.34 -16.70 -12.07
CA ASN A 110 -6.97 -17.68 -13.09
C ASN A 110 -8.04 -18.78 -13.24
N ASN A 111 -8.63 -19.27 -12.16
CA ASN A 111 -9.75 -20.21 -12.21
C ASN A 111 -11.01 -19.59 -12.82
N LYS A 112 -11.33 -18.32 -12.52
CA LYS A 112 -12.45 -17.61 -13.15
C LYS A 112 -12.21 -17.40 -14.66
N ARG A 113 -10.98 -17.08 -15.07
CA ARG A 113 -10.62 -16.96 -16.50
C ARG A 113 -10.71 -18.30 -17.25
N CYS A 114 -10.35 -19.41 -16.61
CA CYS A 114 -10.52 -20.74 -17.23
C CYS A 114 -11.98 -21.10 -17.44
N LEU A 115 -12.90 -20.60 -16.62
CA LEU A 115 -14.35 -20.86 -16.77
C LEU A 115 -15.03 -19.88 -17.73
N SER A 116 -14.52 -18.64 -17.89
CA SER A 116 -15.08 -17.65 -18.83
C SER A 116 -14.60 -17.81 -20.27
N ASN A 117 -13.54 -18.57 -20.53
CA ASN A 117 -13.03 -18.81 -21.90
C ASN A 117 -13.89 -19.77 -22.72
N LEU A 118 -15.00 -20.28 -22.19
CA LEU A 118 -15.92 -21.14 -22.95
C LEU A 118 -17.08 -20.36 -23.61
N GLU A 119 -17.29 -19.09 -23.34
CA GLU A 119 -18.45 -18.36 -23.86
C GLU A 119 -18.18 -17.09 -24.69
N ASN A 120 -16.95 -16.56 -24.78
CA ASN A 120 -16.69 -15.29 -25.48
C ASN A 120 -15.46 -15.29 -26.38
N ILE A 121 -15.51 -16.00 -27.50
CA ILE A 121 -14.51 -15.90 -28.60
C ILE A 121 -14.84 -14.77 -29.60
N ALA A 122 -15.89 -13.99 -29.43
CA ALA A 122 -16.38 -13.08 -30.46
C ALA A 122 -16.17 -11.56 -30.25
N GLU A 123 -15.74 -11.04 -29.10
CA GLU A 123 -15.79 -9.58 -28.86
C GLU A 123 -14.54 -8.91 -28.33
N THR A 124 -13.33 -9.45 -28.42
CA THR A 124 -12.16 -8.77 -27.84
C THR A 124 -11.05 -8.52 -28.87
N ILE A 125 -11.36 -7.77 -29.93
CA ILE A 125 -10.35 -7.11 -30.77
C ILE A 125 -10.64 -5.61 -30.77
N SER A 126 -10.67 -4.98 -29.64
CA SER A 126 -10.52 -3.52 -29.50
C SER A 126 -10.59 -3.13 -28.03
N THR A 127 -9.50 -3.10 -27.33
CA THR A 127 -9.14 -2.06 -26.37
C THR A 127 -7.87 -2.44 -25.63
N SER A 128 -6.81 -1.71 -25.98
CA SER A 128 -5.68 -1.27 -25.15
C SER A 128 -5.20 -2.18 -24.01
N ASN A 129 -3.99 -2.72 -24.20
CA ASN A 129 -2.93 -2.92 -23.20
C ASN A 129 -3.28 -2.55 -21.75
N GLN A 130 -4.04 -3.35 -21.06
CA GLN A 130 -3.98 -3.44 -19.62
C GLN A 130 -3.14 -4.68 -19.29
N PHE A 131 -1.84 -4.46 -19.12
CA PHE A 131 -1.01 -5.35 -18.33
C PHE A 131 -1.67 -5.42 -16.95
N VAL A 132 -2.35 -6.51 -16.66
CA VAL A 132 -2.80 -6.83 -15.29
C VAL A 132 -1.54 -7.16 -14.52
N ASP A 133 -0.95 -6.11 -13.95
CA ASP A 133 0.17 -6.22 -13.03
C ASP A 133 -0.39 -6.93 -11.78
N ASN A 134 -0.04 -8.20 -11.61
CA ASN A 134 -0.45 -9.06 -10.49
C ASN A 134 0.18 -8.60 -9.14
N LYS A 135 0.47 -7.32 -9.01
CA LYS A 135 1.02 -6.72 -7.79
C LYS A 135 -0.10 -6.32 -6.83
N PRO A 136 0.08 -6.56 -5.53
CA PRO A 136 -0.87 -6.08 -4.53
C PRO A 136 -1.02 -4.56 -4.63
N ARG A 137 -2.25 -4.05 -4.54
CA ARG A 137 -2.49 -2.61 -4.56
C ARG A 137 -2.40 -2.06 -3.15
N PHE A 138 -1.30 -1.38 -2.85
CA PHE A 138 -1.12 -0.69 -1.58
C PHE A 138 -1.59 0.75 -1.69
N THR A 139 -2.50 1.17 -0.80
CA THR A 139 -3.10 2.52 -0.80
C THR A 139 -2.74 3.32 0.45
N LEU A 140 -2.24 2.66 1.48
CA LEU A 140 -1.93 3.25 2.78
C LEU A 140 -0.42 3.45 2.95
N SER A 141 -0.02 4.25 3.95
CA SER A 141 1.40 4.43 4.28
C SER A 141 1.96 3.23 5.03
N TRP A 142 3.28 3.10 5.05
CA TRP A 142 3.99 2.05 5.79
C TRP A 142 3.57 1.95 7.26
N SER A 143 3.37 3.08 7.92
CA SER A 143 2.95 3.11 9.33
C SER A 143 1.56 2.51 9.58
N HIS A 144 0.64 2.60 8.63
CA HIS A 144 -0.65 1.90 8.70
C HIS A 144 -0.46 0.39 8.59
N TYR A 145 0.36 -0.07 7.64
CA TYR A 145 0.64 -1.49 7.46
C TYR A 145 1.33 -2.12 8.66
N LEU A 146 2.16 -1.38 9.40
CA LEU A 146 2.74 -1.84 10.67
C LEU A 146 1.69 -2.15 11.74
N ILE A 147 0.56 -1.47 11.74
CA ILE A 147 -0.58 -1.77 12.63
C ILE A 147 -1.38 -2.94 12.08
N LEU A 148 -1.73 -2.91 10.80
CA LEU A 148 -2.55 -3.93 10.15
C LEU A 148 -1.92 -5.33 10.22
N MET A 149 -0.59 -5.43 10.07
CA MET A 149 0.12 -6.71 10.18
C MET A 149 0.01 -7.39 11.54
N ARG A 150 -0.36 -6.67 12.59
CA ARG A 150 -0.54 -7.21 13.95
C ARG A 150 -1.91 -7.86 14.14
N ILE A 151 -2.83 -7.63 13.22
CA ILE A 151 -4.17 -8.22 13.24
C ILE A 151 -4.06 -9.62 12.64
N GLU A 152 -4.26 -10.64 13.46
CA GLU A 152 -4.15 -12.04 13.04
C GLU A 152 -5.30 -12.46 12.12
N ASN A 153 -6.53 -12.03 12.45
CA ASN A 153 -7.70 -12.31 11.63
C ASN A 153 -7.63 -11.56 10.30
N THR A 154 -7.60 -12.31 9.20
CA THR A 154 -7.47 -11.76 7.84
C THR A 154 -8.68 -10.91 7.44
N GLU A 155 -9.88 -11.31 7.82
CA GLU A 155 -11.12 -10.58 7.51
C GLU A 155 -11.16 -9.24 8.24
N ALA A 156 -10.82 -9.23 9.53
CA ALA A 156 -10.69 -8.01 10.32
C ALA A 156 -9.63 -7.08 9.74
N ARG A 157 -8.48 -7.62 9.34
CA ARG A 157 -7.41 -6.83 8.71
C ARG A 157 -7.87 -6.19 7.42
N ASN A 158 -8.53 -6.94 6.54
CA ASN A 158 -9.07 -6.44 5.28
C ASN A 158 -10.14 -5.36 5.52
N PHE A 159 -11.02 -5.57 6.50
CA PHE A 159 -12.01 -4.58 6.90
C PHE A 159 -11.33 -3.25 7.30
N TYR A 160 -10.37 -3.29 8.23
CA TYR A 160 -9.67 -2.09 8.66
C TYR A 160 -8.85 -1.43 7.55
N GLU A 161 -8.28 -2.20 6.62
CA GLU A 161 -7.56 -1.66 5.47
C GLU A 161 -8.49 -0.89 4.52
N ILE A 162 -9.66 -1.45 4.21
CA ILE A 162 -10.67 -0.82 3.37
C ILE A 162 -11.21 0.45 4.03
N GLU A 163 -11.64 0.37 5.29
CA GLU A 163 -12.17 1.51 6.04
C GLU A 163 -11.13 2.63 6.18
N CYS A 164 -9.90 2.27 6.51
CA CYS A 164 -8.80 3.23 6.62
C CYS A 164 -8.54 3.97 5.30
N SER A 165 -8.60 3.26 4.18
CA SER A 165 -8.44 3.85 2.85
C SER A 165 -9.61 4.75 2.45
N GLN A 166 -10.85 4.30 2.67
CA GLN A 166 -12.06 5.04 2.29
C GLN A 166 -12.28 6.28 3.16
N GLN A 167 -12.10 6.14 4.46
CA GLN A 167 -12.30 7.21 5.44
C GLN A 167 -11.05 8.08 5.67
N GLN A 168 -9.95 7.76 4.96
CA GLN A 168 -8.69 8.48 5.08
C GLN A 168 -8.19 8.61 6.54
N TRP A 169 -8.31 7.51 7.31
CA TRP A 169 -7.88 7.54 8.70
C TRP A 169 -6.37 7.78 8.84
N SER A 170 -6.03 8.62 9.80
CA SER A 170 -4.65 8.74 10.25
C SER A 170 -4.23 7.48 11.00
N VAL A 171 -2.92 7.27 11.13
CA VAL A 171 -2.33 6.14 11.90
C VAL A 171 -2.90 6.08 13.33
N ARG A 172 -3.13 7.24 13.96
CA ARG A 172 -3.72 7.32 15.31
C ARG A 172 -5.18 6.89 15.35
N GLN A 173 -5.96 7.25 14.32
CA GLN A 173 -7.36 6.83 14.20
C GLN A 173 -7.44 5.33 13.98
N LEU A 174 -6.67 4.77 13.04
CA LEU A 174 -6.59 3.33 12.82
C LEU A 174 -6.24 2.59 14.12
N SER A 175 -5.20 3.04 14.84
CA SER A 175 -4.79 2.41 16.10
C SER A 175 -5.90 2.41 17.15
N ARG A 176 -6.70 3.48 17.25
CA ARG A 176 -7.85 3.54 18.15
C ARG A 176 -8.96 2.59 17.74
N GLN A 177 -9.29 2.55 16.45
CA GLN A 177 -10.36 1.69 15.93
C GLN A 177 -10.03 0.21 16.11
N VAL A 178 -8.79 -0.20 15.83
CA VAL A 178 -8.32 -1.56 16.11
C VAL A 178 -8.37 -1.87 17.60
N GLY A 179 -7.96 -0.93 18.47
CA GLY A 179 -7.99 -1.10 19.93
C GLY A 179 -9.40 -1.12 20.53
N SER A 180 -10.40 -0.54 19.88
CA SER A 180 -11.80 -0.55 20.32
C SER A 180 -12.59 -1.75 19.81
N CYS A 181 -11.94 -2.69 19.09
CA CYS A 181 -12.58 -3.89 18.53
C CYS A 181 -13.85 -3.55 17.70
N LEU A 182 -13.74 -2.53 16.81
CA LEU A 182 -14.85 -2.13 15.94
C LEU A 182 -15.35 -3.28 15.04
N TYR A 183 -14.46 -4.22 14.74
CA TYR A 183 -14.78 -5.47 14.06
C TYR A 183 -15.10 -6.54 15.13
N SER A 184 -16.37 -6.66 15.53
CA SER A 184 -16.88 -7.68 16.45
C SER A 184 -18.04 -8.41 15.81
#